data_747df09127a10f49e377150f667ad6e9
#
_entry.id   747df09127a10f49e377150f667ad6e9
#
_cell.length_a   1.000
_cell.length_b   1.000
_cell.length_c   1.000
_cell.angle_alpha   90.00
_cell.angle_beta   90.00
_cell.angle_gamma   90.00
#
_symmetry.space_group_name_H-M   'P 1'
#
loop_
_entity.id
_entity.type
_entity.pdbx_description
1 polymer ?
#
loop_
_entity_poly.entity_id
_entity_poly.type
_entity_poly.pdbx_seq_one_letter_code
_entity_poly.pdbx_strand_id
1 'polypeptide(L)'
;KVHNKTFYLALEKYFSNKFMRYIARNGNVISVNIEKDVRQSVEKISNVLKQGNSVFIFPEGTRTKDGKLLPFKKVFAIISKELNVNIQCIGIDGAYEAYSRFTSFPKPKKITIEILEKIEPQNMTYDEIVEKSYNTFLEYKKRMKPEMYLNE
;
A
#
# COMPACT_ATOMS: atom_id res chain seq x y z
N LYS A 1 7.98 19.79 18.24
CA LYS A 1 7.39 18.50 17.76
C LYS A 1 7.45 18.51 16.25
N VAL A 2 8.30 17.68 15.66
CA VAL A 2 8.29 17.46 14.21
C VAL A 2 7.01 16.68 13.92
N HIS A 3 6.06 17.30 13.23
CA HIS A 3 4.87 16.59 12.77
C HIS A 3 5.26 15.76 11.54
N ASN A 4 5.48 14.46 11.72
CA ASN A 4 5.72 13.54 10.62
C ASN A 4 4.47 13.51 9.73
N LYS A 5 4.67 13.77 8.44
CA LYS A 5 3.59 13.70 7.44
C LYS A 5 3.50 12.31 6.86
N THR A 6 2.30 11.91 6.50
CA THR A 6 2.07 10.70 5.71
C THR A 6 1.91 11.07 4.24
N PHE A 7 2.69 10.41 3.40
CA PHE A 7 2.62 10.54 1.95
C PHE A 7 1.97 9.29 1.34
N TYR A 8 1.20 9.46 0.29
CA TYR A 8 0.47 8.38 -0.38
C TYR A 8 1.12 8.08 -1.72
N LEU A 9 1.49 6.83 -1.95
CA LEU A 9 2.05 6.39 -3.22
C LEU A 9 0.93 6.19 -4.25
N ALA A 10 1.05 6.81 -5.41
CA ALA A 10 0.11 6.64 -6.50
C ALA A 10 0.79 6.62 -7.87
N LEU A 11 0.23 5.85 -8.80
CA LEU A 11 0.77 5.74 -10.15
C LEU A 11 0.51 7.02 -10.96
N GLU A 12 1.54 7.49 -11.64
CA GLU A 12 1.52 8.72 -12.47
C GLU A 12 0.37 8.78 -13.46
N LYS A 13 -0.03 7.65 -14.03
CA LYS A 13 -1.14 7.55 -14.98
C LYS A 13 -2.49 8.09 -14.48
N TYR A 14 -2.68 8.16 -13.15
CA TYR A 14 -3.91 8.72 -12.55
C TYR A 14 -3.91 10.24 -12.47
N PHE A 15 -2.78 10.91 -12.78
CA PHE A 15 -2.63 12.37 -12.70
C PHE A 15 -2.54 13.01 -14.10
N SER A 16 -3.26 12.46 -15.07
CA SER A 16 -3.26 12.95 -16.46
C SER A 16 -3.89 14.32 -16.61
N ASN A 17 -4.88 14.68 -15.78
CA ASN A 17 -5.56 15.98 -15.85
C ASN A 17 -5.04 16.99 -14.82
N LYS A 18 -5.31 18.29 -15.07
CA LYS A 18 -4.84 19.41 -14.22
C LYS A 18 -5.38 19.34 -12.79
N PHE A 19 -6.64 18.91 -12.62
CA PHE A 19 -7.30 18.82 -11.32
C PHE A 19 -6.66 17.74 -10.44
N MET A 20 -6.43 16.53 -11.00
CA MET A 20 -5.76 15.45 -10.27
C MET A 20 -4.32 15.80 -9.92
N ARG A 21 -3.60 16.53 -10.79
CA ARG A 21 -2.26 17.05 -10.46
C ARG A 21 -2.28 18.06 -9.31
N TYR A 22 -3.29 18.92 -9.25
CA TYR A 22 -3.46 19.84 -8.14
C TYR A 22 -3.71 19.09 -6.83
N ILE A 23 -4.59 18.08 -6.82
CA ILE A 23 -4.82 17.22 -5.66
C ILE A 23 -3.53 16.50 -5.24
N ALA A 24 -2.80 15.91 -6.17
CA ALA A 24 -1.54 15.22 -5.88
C ALA A 24 -0.52 16.15 -5.21
N ARG A 25 -0.41 17.38 -5.71
CA ARG A 25 0.55 18.38 -5.23
C ARG A 25 0.25 18.86 -3.82
N ASN A 26 -1.02 18.99 -3.46
CA ASN A 26 -1.46 19.48 -2.14
C ASN A 26 -1.78 18.33 -1.15
N GLY A 27 -1.96 17.10 -1.64
CA GLY A 27 -2.39 15.94 -0.86
C GLY A 27 -1.27 15.02 -0.37
N ASN A 28 -0.01 15.47 -0.34
CA ASN A 28 1.14 14.65 0.02
C ASN A 28 1.22 13.36 -0.82
N VAL A 29 0.97 13.44 -2.13
CA VAL A 29 1.04 12.27 -3.02
C VAL A 29 2.39 12.19 -3.69
N ILE A 30 3.03 11.02 -3.60
CA ILE A 30 4.23 10.67 -4.36
C ILE A 30 3.77 10.01 -5.67
N SER A 31 3.89 10.75 -6.77
CA SER A 31 3.61 10.22 -8.10
C SER A 31 4.80 9.39 -8.60
N VAL A 32 4.56 8.12 -8.91
CA VAL A 32 5.59 7.17 -9.36
C VAL A 32 5.19 6.45 -10.63
N ASN A 33 6.19 6.04 -11.39
CA ASN A 33 6.04 5.19 -12.57
C ASN A 33 6.94 3.96 -12.45
N ILE A 34 6.55 3.03 -11.58
CA ILE A 34 7.34 1.84 -11.26
C ILE A 34 7.59 0.96 -12.50
N GLU A 35 6.71 1.00 -13.49
CA GLU A 35 6.86 0.21 -14.72
C GLU A 35 7.92 0.79 -15.67
N LYS A 36 8.07 2.12 -15.70
CA LYS A 36 9.02 2.82 -16.60
C LYS A 36 10.32 3.18 -15.92
N ASP A 37 10.28 3.61 -14.66
CA ASP A 37 11.45 4.06 -13.92
C ASP A 37 11.35 3.69 -12.44
N VAL A 38 11.76 2.45 -12.15
CA VAL A 38 11.82 1.91 -10.78
C VAL A 38 12.79 2.72 -9.93
N ARG A 39 13.97 3.09 -10.50
CA ARG A 39 15.02 3.81 -9.77
C ARG A 39 14.54 5.17 -9.27
N GLN A 40 13.95 5.98 -10.14
CA GLN A 40 13.43 7.30 -9.77
C GLN A 40 12.28 7.17 -8.74
N SER A 41 11.45 6.13 -8.89
CA SER A 41 10.34 5.85 -7.95
C SER A 41 10.87 5.54 -6.55
N VAL A 42 11.89 4.67 -6.45
CA VAL A 42 12.55 4.33 -5.19
C VAL A 42 13.23 5.55 -4.58
N GLU A 43 13.91 6.36 -5.38
CA GLU A 43 14.58 7.60 -4.92
C GLU A 43 13.57 8.59 -4.30
N LYS A 44 12.45 8.85 -4.96
CA LYS A 44 11.39 9.73 -4.44
C LYS A 44 10.86 9.24 -3.09
N ILE A 45 10.59 7.95 -2.96
CA ILE A 45 10.09 7.34 -1.71
C ILE A 45 11.15 7.46 -0.62
N SER A 46 12.40 7.11 -0.94
CA SER A 46 13.53 7.16 -0.01
C SER A 46 13.77 8.57 0.54
N ASN A 47 13.66 9.59 -0.30
CA ASN A 47 13.83 10.99 0.13
C ASN A 47 12.77 11.41 1.14
N VAL A 48 11.52 10.97 0.97
CA VAL A 48 10.43 11.24 1.92
C VAL A 48 10.68 10.53 3.27
N LEU A 49 11.09 9.26 3.22
CA LEU A 49 11.38 8.47 4.43
C LEU A 49 12.59 9.01 5.20
N LYS A 50 13.67 9.40 4.50
CA LYS A 50 14.87 10.00 5.11
C LYS A 50 14.61 11.34 5.81
N GLN A 51 13.55 12.04 5.43
CA GLN A 51 13.08 13.25 6.12
C GLN A 51 12.24 12.95 7.38
N GLY A 52 12.13 11.68 7.78
CA GLY A 52 11.35 11.26 8.96
C GLY A 52 9.84 11.17 8.71
N ASN A 53 9.40 11.26 7.46
CA ASN A 53 8.00 11.11 7.11
C ASN A 53 7.62 9.64 6.92
N SER A 54 6.32 9.35 6.83
CA SER A 54 5.78 8.03 6.54
C SER A 54 5.28 7.94 5.10
N VAL A 55 5.37 6.76 4.50
CA VAL A 55 4.82 6.50 3.17
C VAL A 55 3.79 5.38 3.25
N PHE A 56 2.58 5.65 2.77
CA PHE A 56 1.50 4.67 2.67
C PHE A 56 1.53 4.02 1.29
N ILE A 57 1.60 2.70 1.27
CA ILE A 57 1.73 1.90 0.04
C ILE A 57 0.67 0.80 0.04
N PHE A 58 0.02 0.58 -1.10
CA PHE A 58 -0.75 -0.62 -1.39
C PHE A 58 0.16 -1.64 -2.08
N PRO A 59 0.62 -2.70 -1.40
CA PRO A 59 1.66 -3.58 -1.92
C PRO A 59 1.22 -4.41 -3.12
N GLU A 60 -0.07 -4.60 -3.32
CA GLU A 60 -0.66 -5.26 -4.49
C GLU A 60 -0.45 -4.46 -5.80
N GLY A 61 -0.28 -3.13 -5.71
CA GLY A 61 -0.07 -2.23 -6.85
C GLY A 61 -1.27 -2.06 -7.78
N THR A 62 -2.38 -2.75 -7.53
CA THR A 62 -3.64 -2.64 -8.28
C THR A 62 -4.82 -3.02 -7.41
N ARG A 63 -6.04 -2.66 -7.84
CA ARG A 63 -7.27 -3.10 -7.16
C ARG A 63 -7.61 -4.54 -7.57
N THR A 64 -7.99 -5.37 -6.62
CA THR A 64 -8.49 -6.73 -6.87
C THR A 64 -9.75 -6.73 -7.75
N LYS A 65 -10.01 -7.84 -8.43
CA LYS A 65 -11.21 -8.05 -9.24
C LYS A 65 -12.35 -8.72 -8.47
N ASP A 66 -12.00 -9.53 -7.50
CA ASP A 66 -12.92 -10.43 -6.77
C ASP A 66 -12.92 -10.20 -5.24
N GLY A 67 -12.13 -9.24 -4.75
CA GLY A 67 -12.00 -8.95 -3.33
C GLY A 67 -10.92 -9.77 -2.62
N LYS A 68 -10.36 -10.79 -3.27
CA LYS A 68 -9.25 -11.58 -2.72
C LYS A 68 -7.95 -10.80 -2.70
N LEU A 69 -7.04 -11.19 -1.83
CA LEU A 69 -5.71 -10.62 -1.71
C LEU A 69 -4.87 -11.00 -2.94
N LEU A 70 -4.25 -10.00 -3.57
CA LEU A 70 -3.34 -10.22 -4.70
C LEU A 70 -1.89 -10.39 -4.21
N PRO A 71 -1.02 -11.02 -5.00
CA PRO A 71 0.41 -11.12 -4.69
C PRO A 71 1.05 -9.74 -4.49
N PHE A 72 1.93 -9.62 -3.51
CA PHE A 72 2.60 -8.37 -3.18
C PHE A 72 3.82 -8.11 -4.08
N LYS A 73 4.01 -6.83 -4.44
CA LYS A 73 5.19 -6.37 -5.17
C LYS A 73 6.37 -6.18 -4.21
N LYS A 74 7.58 -6.56 -4.61
CA LYS A 74 8.79 -6.51 -3.75
C LYS A 74 9.29 -5.10 -3.40
N VAL A 75 8.87 -4.07 -4.09
CA VAL A 75 9.43 -2.70 -3.97
C VAL A 75 9.39 -2.17 -2.53
N PHE A 76 8.31 -2.39 -1.80
CA PHE A 76 8.19 -1.93 -0.41
C PHE A 76 9.18 -2.63 0.52
N ALA A 77 9.42 -3.94 0.30
CA ALA A 77 10.36 -4.73 1.09
C ALA A 77 11.81 -4.28 0.84
N ILE A 78 12.17 -4.01 -0.42
CA ILE A 78 13.47 -3.46 -0.81
C ILE A 78 13.71 -2.12 -0.10
N ILE A 79 12.77 -1.18 -0.20
CA ILE A 79 12.88 0.14 0.43
C ILE A 79 12.99 0.02 1.96
N SER A 80 12.14 -0.81 2.57
CA SER A 80 12.15 -1.04 4.01
C SER A 80 13.51 -1.55 4.50
N LYS A 81 14.05 -2.56 3.84
CA LYS A 81 15.33 -3.16 4.21
C LYS A 81 16.51 -2.21 3.97
N GLU A 82 16.61 -1.61 2.76
CA GLU A 82 17.73 -0.73 2.42
C GLU A 82 17.81 0.54 3.29
N LEU A 83 16.67 1.05 3.73
CA LEU A 83 16.61 2.22 4.60
C LEU A 83 16.45 1.85 6.09
N ASN A 84 16.37 0.57 6.42
CA ASN A 84 16.10 0.08 7.77
C ASN A 84 14.85 0.74 8.40
N VAL A 85 13.77 0.82 7.63
CA VAL A 85 12.50 1.44 8.04
C VAL A 85 11.47 0.36 8.30
N ASN A 86 10.85 0.40 9.47
CA ASN A 86 9.81 -0.56 9.85
C ASN A 86 8.56 -0.43 8.96
N ILE A 87 7.87 -1.55 8.76
CA ILE A 87 6.59 -1.62 8.05
C ILE A 87 5.48 -1.79 9.09
N GLN A 88 4.50 -0.88 9.09
CA GLN A 88 3.26 -1.05 9.83
C GLN A 88 2.19 -1.58 8.88
N CYS A 89 1.77 -2.82 9.06
CA CYS A 89 0.65 -3.40 8.32
C CYS A 89 -0.67 -2.80 8.82
N ILE A 90 -1.54 -2.41 7.87
CA ILE A 90 -2.86 -1.83 8.16
C ILE A 90 -3.90 -2.56 7.30
N GLY A 91 -4.77 -3.33 7.94
CA GLY A 91 -5.87 -4.02 7.29
C GLY A 91 -7.01 -3.06 6.98
N ILE A 92 -7.56 -3.18 5.76
CA ILE A 92 -8.75 -2.42 5.34
C ILE A 92 -9.77 -3.42 4.81
N ASP A 93 -10.96 -3.42 5.40
CA ASP A 93 -12.08 -4.24 4.94
C ASP A 93 -13.28 -3.38 4.56
N GLY A 94 -14.17 -3.90 3.68
CA GLY A 94 -15.32 -3.17 3.14
C GLY A 94 -15.01 -2.25 1.96
N ALA A 95 -13.73 -2.01 1.65
CA ALA A 95 -13.34 -1.10 0.57
C ALA A 95 -13.72 -1.65 -0.82
N TYR A 96 -13.64 -2.97 -1.03
CA TYR A 96 -14.05 -3.60 -2.28
C TYR A 96 -15.56 -3.46 -2.52
N GLU A 97 -16.37 -3.67 -1.51
CA GLU A 97 -17.83 -3.54 -1.55
C GLU A 97 -18.27 -2.09 -1.72
N ALA A 98 -17.49 -1.16 -1.17
CA ALA A 98 -17.76 0.27 -1.31
C ALA A 98 -17.40 0.78 -2.71
N TYR A 99 -16.25 0.38 -3.25
CA TYR A 99 -15.76 0.88 -4.55
C TYR A 99 -14.84 -0.12 -5.24
N SER A 100 -15.44 -1.12 -5.90
CA SER A 100 -14.71 -2.05 -6.76
C SER A 100 -14.25 -1.39 -8.05
N ARG A 101 -13.37 -2.06 -8.80
CA ARG A 101 -12.92 -1.55 -10.11
C ARG A 101 -14.02 -1.57 -11.20
N PHE A 102 -15.14 -2.25 -10.93
CA PHE A 102 -16.28 -2.38 -11.84
C PHE A 102 -17.42 -1.41 -11.53
N THR A 103 -17.32 -0.62 -10.47
CA THR A 103 -18.32 0.38 -10.09
C THR A 103 -17.89 1.77 -10.52
N SER A 104 -18.82 2.55 -11.11
CA SER A 104 -18.57 3.92 -11.56
C SER A 104 -18.55 4.90 -10.37
N PHE A 105 -19.32 4.64 -9.32
CA PHE A 105 -19.44 5.49 -8.13
C PHE A 105 -19.32 4.67 -6.85
N PRO A 106 -18.72 5.25 -5.80
CA PRO A 106 -18.67 4.59 -4.50
C PRO A 106 -20.08 4.41 -3.91
N LYS A 107 -20.29 3.26 -3.26
CA LYS A 107 -21.52 2.94 -2.51
C LYS A 107 -21.28 3.14 -1.02
N PRO A 108 -22.29 3.60 -0.25
CA PRO A 108 -22.16 3.69 1.20
C PRO A 108 -22.02 2.29 1.79
N LYS A 109 -20.85 2.00 2.34
CA LYS A 109 -20.54 0.73 3.02
C LYS A 109 -19.68 1.02 4.24
N LYS A 110 -19.77 0.13 5.24
CA LYS A 110 -18.90 0.20 6.41
C LYS A 110 -17.47 -0.13 5.97
N ILE A 111 -16.53 0.74 6.31
CA ILE A 111 -15.10 0.50 6.15
C ILE A 111 -14.51 0.24 7.54
N THR A 112 -13.81 -0.87 7.69
CA THR A 112 -13.09 -1.21 8.91
C THR A 112 -11.61 -1.08 8.65
N ILE A 113 -10.90 -0.40 9.55
CA ILE A 113 -9.45 -0.23 9.50
C ILE A 113 -8.88 -0.81 10.79
N GLU A 114 -7.87 -1.67 10.66
CA GLU A 114 -7.20 -2.31 11.80
C GLU A 114 -5.68 -2.21 11.66
N ILE A 115 -5.02 -1.83 12.75
CA ILE A 115 -3.55 -1.87 12.84
C ILE A 115 -3.16 -3.31 13.12
N LEU A 116 -2.39 -3.89 12.19
CA LEU A 116 -1.91 -5.26 12.26
C LEU A 116 -0.45 -5.31 12.77
N GLU A 117 0.24 -6.39 12.51
CA GLU A 117 1.62 -6.59 12.91
C GLU A 117 2.56 -5.51 12.35
N LYS A 118 3.53 -5.09 13.16
CA LYS A 118 4.68 -4.28 12.74
C LYS A 118 5.83 -5.21 12.35
N ILE A 119 6.37 -5.04 11.16
CA ILE A 119 7.49 -5.83 10.64
C ILE A 119 8.76 -4.98 10.69
N GLU A 120 9.78 -5.53 11.34
CA GLU A 120 11.11 -4.96 11.43
C GLU A 120 12.01 -5.67 10.40
N PRO A 121 12.61 -4.95 9.44
CA PRO A 121 13.32 -5.56 8.30
C PRO A 121 14.69 -6.13 8.68
N GLN A 122 15.17 -5.87 9.90
CA GLN A 122 16.47 -6.32 10.37
C GLN A 122 16.55 -7.85 10.33
N ASN A 123 17.63 -8.36 9.78
CA ASN A 123 17.92 -9.80 9.65
C ASN A 123 16.94 -10.60 8.75
N MET A 124 16.13 -9.93 7.96
CA MET A 124 15.23 -10.55 6.98
C MET A 124 15.72 -10.31 5.56
N THR A 125 15.51 -11.28 4.68
CA THR A 125 15.65 -11.11 3.22
C THR A 125 14.44 -10.34 2.68
N TYR A 126 14.53 -9.84 1.44
CA TYR A 126 13.39 -9.18 0.80
C TYR A 126 12.19 -10.11 0.67
N ASP A 127 12.43 -11.39 0.36
CA ASP A 127 11.36 -12.38 0.19
C ASP A 127 10.69 -12.71 1.52
N GLU A 128 11.44 -12.84 2.61
CA GLU A 128 10.87 -13.02 3.96
C GLU A 128 10.02 -11.83 4.40
N ILE A 129 10.43 -10.60 4.08
CA ILE A 129 9.62 -9.40 4.37
C ILE A 129 8.31 -9.44 3.60
N VAL A 130 8.36 -9.78 2.30
CA VAL A 130 7.16 -9.90 1.45
C VAL A 130 6.24 -10.99 1.97
N GLU A 131 6.78 -12.18 2.24
CA GLU A 131 6.02 -13.33 2.72
C GLU A 131 5.37 -13.05 4.09
N LYS A 132 6.13 -12.52 5.03
CA LYS A 132 5.61 -12.15 6.35
C LYS A 132 4.50 -11.11 6.25
N SER A 133 4.71 -10.07 5.43
CA SER A 133 3.68 -9.07 5.17
C SER A 133 2.43 -9.72 4.56
N TYR A 134 2.59 -10.53 3.53
CA TYR A 134 1.48 -11.19 2.85
C TYR A 134 0.67 -12.08 3.80
N ASN A 135 1.35 -12.90 4.60
CA ASN A 135 0.71 -13.80 5.57
C ASN A 135 -0.08 -13.02 6.64
N THR A 136 0.47 -11.90 7.15
CA THR A 136 -0.24 -11.01 8.08
C THR A 136 -1.57 -10.51 7.48
N PHE A 137 -1.58 -10.12 6.21
CA PHE A 137 -2.81 -9.68 5.54
C PHE A 137 -3.73 -10.85 5.19
N LEU A 138 -3.19 -12.02 4.84
CA LEU A 138 -3.98 -13.20 4.54
C LEU A 138 -4.75 -13.69 5.77
N GLU A 139 -4.10 -13.75 6.93
CA GLU A 139 -4.74 -14.08 8.21
C GLU A 139 -5.84 -13.07 8.57
N TYR A 140 -5.56 -11.77 8.41
CA TYR A 140 -6.56 -10.73 8.58
C TYR A 140 -7.77 -10.95 7.66
N LYS A 141 -7.55 -11.21 6.37
CA LYS A 141 -8.62 -11.44 5.40
C LYS A 141 -9.41 -12.71 5.70
N LYS A 142 -8.76 -13.80 6.08
CA LYS A 142 -9.44 -15.04 6.50
C LYS A 142 -10.33 -14.82 7.73
N ARG A 143 -9.90 -13.98 8.67
CA ARG A 143 -10.69 -13.63 9.85
C ARG A 143 -11.89 -12.75 9.50
N MET A 144 -11.72 -11.77 8.61
CA MET A 144 -12.79 -10.83 8.24
C MET A 144 -13.80 -11.43 7.26
N LYS A 145 -13.37 -12.36 6.40
CA LYS A 145 -14.17 -12.96 5.32
C LYS A 145 -13.82 -14.44 5.13
N PRO A 146 -14.09 -15.29 6.12
CA PRO A 146 -13.73 -16.71 6.07
C PRO A 146 -14.32 -17.40 4.84
N GLU A 147 -15.54 -17.02 4.43
CA GLU A 147 -16.22 -17.60 3.27
C GLU A 147 -15.46 -17.46 1.94
N MET A 148 -14.59 -16.47 1.82
CA MET A 148 -13.79 -16.27 0.60
C MET A 148 -12.58 -17.21 0.49
N TYR A 149 -12.19 -17.85 1.60
CA TYR A 149 -10.96 -18.64 1.72
C TYR A 149 -11.22 -20.08 2.23
N LEU A 150 -12.48 -20.52 2.32
CA LEU A 150 -12.85 -21.86 2.83
C LEU A 150 -12.43 -23.01 1.89
N ASN A 151 -12.09 -22.72 0.63
CA ASN A 151 -11.78 -23.74 -0.39
C ASN A 151 -10.32 -23.60 -0.90
N GLU A 152 -9.45 -22.96 -0.17
CA GLU A 152 -8.00 -22.90 -0.40
C GLU A 152 -7.28 -23.65 0.71
#